data_e40c5735196323b189a991bd682d1d0f
#
_entry.id   e40c5735196323b189a991bd682d1d0f
#
_cell.length_a   1.000
_cell.length_b   1.000
_cell.length_c   1.000
_cell.angle_alpha   90.00
_cell.angle_beta   90.00
_cell.angle_gamma   90.00
#
_symmetry.space_group_name_H-M   'P 1'
#
loop_
_entity.id
_entity.type
_entity.pdbx_description
1 polymer ?
#
loop_
_entity_poly.entity_id
_entity_poly.type
_entity_poly.pdbx_seq_one_letter_code
_entity_poly.pdbx_strand_id
1 'polypeptide(L)'
;MNIVEKDEIATLHVGGYLDAHTASKFESKIQELIQSEKYNIILNFANLEYISSAGLGVIMGNIEDIRNHDGDIKLTEMSDKIYRVFDLVGFPSLYEIYKTQEETESSFGSKS
;
A
#
# COMPACT_ATOMS: atom_id res chain seq x y z
N MET A 1 7.84 3.05 -9.63
CA MET A 1 7.50 2.32 -8.39
C MET A 1 8.65 1.42 -8.01
N ASN A 2 9.19 1.63 -6.84
CA ASN A 2 10.28 0.77 -6.40
C ASN A 2 9.96 0.12 -5.08
N ILE A 3 10.56 -1.04 -4.86
CA ILE A 3 10.34 -1.86 -3.67
C ILE A 3 11.60 -1.82 -2.81
N VAL A 4 11.41 -1.55 -1.52
CA VAL A 4 12.50 -1.60 -0.54
C VAL A 4 12.10 -2.59 0.54
N GLU A 5 12.96 -3.55 0.82
CA GLU A 5 12.68 -4.56 1.83
C GLU A 5 13.53 -4.35 3.06
N LYS A 6 12.91 -4.47 4.22
CA LYS A 6 13.57 -4.26 5.50
C LYS A 6 12.81 -5.01 6.57
N ASP A 7 13.50 -5.88 7.31
CA ASP A 7 12.91 -6.58 8.46
C ASP A 7 11.61 -7.31 8.08
N GLU A 8 11.64 -7.99 6.94
CA GLU A 8 10.50 -8.76 6.45
C GLU A 8 9.29 -7.89 6.08
N ILE A 9 9.50 -6.62 5.89
CA ILE A 9 8.48 -5.70 5.41
C ILE A 9 8.90 -5.21 4.04
N ALA A 10 7.98 -5.27 3.08
CA ALA A 10 8.23 -4.76 1.74
C ALA A 10 7.49 -3.44 1.58
N THR A 11 8.21 -2.38 1.30
CA THR A 11 7.61 -1.07 1.06
C THR A 11 7.64 -0.79 -0.43
N LEU A 12 6.47 -0.53 -0.99
CA LEU A 12 6.34 -0.11 -2.38
C LEU A 12 6.11 1.39 -2.40
N HIS A 13 7.05 2.10 -3.01
CA HIS A 13 6.94 3.56 -3.14
C HIS A 13 6.18 3.87 -4.42
N VAL A 14 5.02 4.48 -4.27
CA VAL A 14 4.11 4.77 -5.38
C VAL A 14 4.04 6.27 -5.55
N GLY A 15 4.54 6.79 -6.65
CA GLY A 15 4.54 8.22 -6.89
C GLY A 15 3.85 8.58 -8.19
N GLY A 16 3.69 9.88 -8.42
CA GLY A 16 3.10 10.38 -9.64
C GLY A 16 1.60 10.14 -9.71
N TYR A 17 1.14 9.71 -10.87
CA TYR A 17 -0.28 9.51 -11.13
C TYR A 17 -0.59 8.03 -11.19
N LEU A 18 -1.49 7.59 -10.32
CA LEU A 18 -1.93 6.20 -10.32
C LEU A 18 -3.31 6.16 -10.96
N ASP A 19 -3.32 6.03 -12.27
CA ASP A 19 -4.53 6.06 -13.08
C ASP A 19 -4.70 4.73 -13.83
N ALA A 20 -5.59 4.70 -14.80
CA ALA A 20 -5.87 3.46 -15.53
C ALA A 20 -4.64 2.93 -16.26
N HIS A 21 -3.75 3.83 -16.71
CA HIS A 21 -2.55 3.39 -17.43
C HIS A 21 -1.50 2.78 -16.52
N THR A 22 -1.38 3.29 -15.29
CA THR A 22 -0.35 2.83 -14.37
C THR A 22 -0.86 1.79 -13.39
N ALA A 23 -2.17 1.58 -13.34
CA ALA A 23 -2.75 0.62 -12.40
C ALA A 23 -2.24 -0.80 -12.66
N SER A 24 -2.04 -1.18 -13.92
CA SER A 24 -1.56 -2.53 -14.21
C SER A 24 -0.13 -2.73 -13.73
N LYS A 25 0.70 -1.70 -13.80
CA LYS A 25 2.06 -1.78 -13.27
C LYS A 25 2.02 -1.92 -11.75
N PHE A 26 1.14 -1.17 -11.10
CA PHE A 26 0.95 -1.24 -9.66
C PHE A 26 0.50 -2.65 -9.27
N GLU A 27 -0.47 -3.19 -9.99
CA GLU A 27 -0.94 -4.56 -9.76
C GLU A 27 0.21 -5.55 -9.90
N SER A 28 1.02 -5.40 -10.94
CA SER A 28 2.13 -6.32 -11.18
C SER A 28 3.14 -6.29 -10.03
N LYS A 29 3.39 -5.11 -9.47
CA LYS A 29 4.33 -5.01 -8.35
C LYS A 29 3.80 -5.73 -7.12
N ILE A 30 2.50 -5.57 -6.84
CA ILE A 30 1.91 -6.24 -5.70
C ILE A 30 1.90 -7.75 -5.92
N GLN A 31 1.55 -8.19 -7.13
CA GLN A 31 1.57 -9.61 -7.45
C GLN A 31 2.97 -10.20 -7.34
N GLU A 32 3.97 -9.43 -7.72
CA GLU A 32 5.35 -9.86 -7.59
C GLU A 32 5.70 -10.14 -6.13
N LEU A 33 5.23 -9.28 -5.23
CA LEU A 33 5.47 -9.46 -3.80
C LEU A 33 4.73 -10.69 -3.28
N ILE A 34 3.50 -10.89 -3.71
CA ILE A 34 2.71 -12.05 -3.27
C ILE A 34 3.37 -13.34 -3.75
N GLN A 35 3.85 -13.36 -5.00
CA GLN A 35 4.50 -14.55 -5.54
C GLN A 35 5.81 -14.86 -4.84
N SER A 36 6.44 -13.83 -4.25
CA SER A 36 7.65 -14.01 -3.47
C SER A 36 7.34 -14.24 -2.00
N GLU A 37 6.08 -14.44 -1.65
CA GLU A 37 5.63 -14.70 -0.29
C GLU A 37 5.96 -13.53 0.65
N LYS A 38 5.85 -12.30 0.14
CA LYS A 38 6.06 -11.09 0.92
C LYS A 38 4.68 -10.52 1.23
N TYR A 39 4.19 -10.77 2.43
CA TYR A 39 2.83 -10.40 2.77
C TYR A 39 2.71 -9.23 3.74
N ASN A 40 3.83 -8.72 4.25
CA ASN A 40 3.81 -7.51 5.07
C ASN A 40 4.18 -6.34 4.17
N ILE A 41 3.17 -5.64 3.66
CA ILE A 41 3.36 -4.65 2.62
C ILE A 41 2.98 -3.27 3.10
N ILE A 42 3.85 -2.30 2.85
CA ILE A 42 3.56 -0.89 3.08
C ILE A 42 3.49 -0.21 1.72
N LEU A 43 2.43 0.55 1.51
CA LEU A 43 2.33 1.42 0.35
C LEU A 43 2.64 2.83 0.80
N ASN A 44 3.77 3.35 0.33
CA ASN A 44 4.22 4.69 0.70
C ASN A 44 3.85 5.65 -0.41
N PHE A 45 3.00 6.61 -0.09
CA PHE A 45 2.43 7.54 -1.05
C PHE A 45 3.00 8.95 -0.94
N ALA A 46 4.21 9.08 -0.41
CA ALA A 46 4.80 10.41 -0.19
C ALA A 46 4.84 11.24 -1.48
N ASN A 47 5.04 10.59 -2.60
CA ASN A 47 5.17 11.28 -3.88
C ASN A 47 3.96 11.07 -4.80
N LEU A 48 2.87 10.55 -4.26
CA LEU A 48 1.67 10.31 -5.07
C LEU A 48 0.92 11.61 -5.26
N GLU A 49 0.58 11.94 -6.50
CA GLU A 49 -0.11 13.17 -6.83
C GLU A 49 -1.58 12.96 -7.18
N TYR A 50 -1.94 11.76 -7.60
CA TYR A 50 -3.30 11.47 -8.02
C TYR A 50 -3.54 9.98 -7.96
N ILE A 51 -4.74 9.58 -7.56
CA ILE A 51 -5.14 8.18 -7.58
C ILE A 51 -6.57 8.09 -8.10
N SER A 52 -6.78 7.17 -9.04
CA SER A 52 -8.09 6.91 -9.63
C SER A 52 -8.71 5.68 -8.99
N SER A 53 -9.96 5.41 -9.36
CA SER A 53 -10.62 4.20 -8.87
C SER A 53 -9.90 2.93 -9.31
N ALA A 54 -9.20 2.97 -10.45
CA ALA A 54 -8.44 1.81 -10.89
C ALA A 54 -7.32 1.50 -9.90
N GLY A 55 -6.63 2.54 -9.39
CA GLY A 55 -5.59 2.33 -8.39
C GLY A 55 -6.14 1.82 -7.08
N LEU A 56 -7.27 2.37 -6.65
CA LEU A 56 -7.93 1.91 -5.43
C LEU A 56 -8.34 0.44 -5.58
N GLY A 57 -8.82 0.08 -6.77
CA GLY A 57 -9.25 -1.29 -7.04
C GLY A 57 -8.12 -2.30 -6.91
N VAL A 58 -6.89 -1.90 -7.25
CA VAL A 58 -5.76 -2.81 -7.12
C VAL A 58 -5.54 -3.16 -5.65
N ILE A 59 -5.64 -2.17 -4.76
CA ILE A 59 -5.47 -2.42 -3.34
C ILE A 59 -6.57 -3.36 -2.84
N MET A 60 -7.82 -3.05 -3.20
CA MET A 60 -8.95 -3.85 -2.76
C MET A 60 -8.93 -5.26 -3.34
N GLY A 61 -8.41 -5.41 -4.54
CA GLY A 61 -8.37 -6.71 -5.20
C GLY A 61 -7.34 -7.66 -4.63
N ASN A 62 -6.36 -7.16 -3.89
CA ASN A 62 -5.28 -7.99 -3.39
C ASN A 62 -5.28 -8.18 -1.88
N ILE A 63 -6.10 -7.42 -1.15
CA ILE A 63 -6.00 -7.41 0.31
C ILE A 63 -6.41 -8.74 0.94
N GLU A 64 -7.42 -9.39 0.38
CA GLU A 64 -7.92 -10.61 0.97
C GLU A 64 -6.88 -11.73 0.89
N ASP A 65 -6.22 -11.85 -0.26
CA ASP A 65 -5.19 -12.85 -0.43
C ASP A 65 -4.05 -12.62 0.57
N ILE A 66 -3.66 -11.37 0.73
CA ILE A 66 -2.58 -11.02 1.64
C ILE A 66 -2.96 -11.32 3.09
N ARG A 67 -4.18 -10.97 3.48
CA ARG A 67 -4.63 -11.21 4.85
C ARG A 67 -4.82 -12.69 5.13
N ASN A 68 -5.15 -13.47 4.13
CA ASN A 68 -5.27 -14.92 4.29
C ASN A 68 -3.92 -15.57 4.56
N HIS A 69 -2.82 -14.87 4.30
CA HIS A 69 -1.48 -15.35 4.61
C HIS A 69 -0.90 -14.64 5.83
N ASP A 70 -1.79 -14.12 6.68
CA ASP A 70 -1.40 -13.45 7.93
C ASP A 70 -0.59 -12.17 7.71
N GLY A 71 -0.73 -11.56 6.54
CA GLY A 71 -0.08 -10.30 6.24
C GLY A 71 -1.08 -9.16 6.23
N ASP A 72 -0.63 -8.03 5.74
CA ASP A 72 -1.51 -6.87 5.60
C ASP A 72 -0.90 -5.88 4.62
N ILE A 73 -1.74 -4.98 4.11
CA ILE A 73 -1.30 -3.82 3.36
C ILE A 73 -1.61 -2.61 4.22
N LYS A 74 -0.56 -1.86 4.57
CA LYS A 74 -0.73 -0.64 5.35
C LYS A 74 -0.29 0.55 4.51
N LEU A 75 -0.91 1.70 4.74
CA LEU A 75 -0.75 2.88 3.89
C LEU A 75 -0.10 3.99 4.70
N THR A 76 0.79 4.77 4.08
CA THR A 76 1.48 5.80 4.81
C THR A 76 1.91 6.96 3.94
N GLU A 77 2.27 8.06 4.59
CA GLU A 77 2.87 9.26 3.99
C GLU A 77 1.97 9.92 2.96
N MET A 78 0.67 9.85 3.16
CA MET A 78 -0.26 10.50 2.23
C MET A 78 -0.30 11.99 2.48
N SER A 79 -0.39 12.77 1.40
CA SER A 79 -0.73 14.19 1.54
C SER A 79 -2.20 14.29 1.98
N ASP A 80 -2.58 15.47 2.47
CA ASP A 80 -3.98 15.69 2.85
C ASP A 80 -4.91 15.45 1.68
N LYS A 81 -4.49 15.85 0.48
CA LYS A 81 -5.29 15.68 -0.72
C LYS A 81 -5.52 14.21 -1.02
N ILE A 82 -4.48 13.40 -0.93
CA ILE A 82 -4.58 11.97 -1.20
C ILE A 82 -5.39 11.28 -0.10
N TYR A 83 -5.14 11.63 1.16
CA TYR A 83 -5.88 11.04 2.26
C TYR A 83 -7.39 11.26 2.09
N ARG A 84 -7.77 12.45 1.62
CA ARG A 84 -9.19 12.75 1.45
C ARG A 84 -9.86 11.81 0.48
N VAL A 85 -9.14 11.39 -0.58
CA VAL A 85 -9.68 10.44 -1.53
C VAL A 85 -9.95 9.10 -0.85
N PHE A 86 -8.97 8.61 -0.07
CA PHE A 86 -9.14 7.34 0.63
C PHE A 86 -10.24 7.42 1.67
N ASP A 87 -10.34 8.56 2.36
CA ASP A 87 -11.36 8.75 3.38
C ASP A 87 -12.76 8.72 2.79
N LEU A 88 -12.92 9.35 1.62
CA LEU A 88 -14.23 9.40 0.97
C LEU A 88 -14.75 8.02 0.59
N VAL A 89 -13.87 7.08 0.29
CA VAL A 89 -14.30 5.75 -0.11
C VAL A 89 -14.21 4.75 1.05
N GLY A 90 -13.98 5.23 2.26
CA GLY A 90 -14.09 4.39 3.45
C GLY A 90 -12.86 3.57 3.80
N PHE A 91 -11.72 3.85 3.18
CA PHE A 91 -10.50 3.08 3.45
C PHE A 91 -10.05 3.11 4.91
N PRO A 92 -10.18 4.22 5.66
CA PRO A 92 -9.70 4.21 7.04
C PRO A 92 -10.39 3.17 7.92
N SER A 93 -11.60 2.72 7.54
CA SER A 93 -12.28 1.67 8.28
C SER A 93 -11.77 0.28 7.94
N LEU A 94 -11.07 0.14 6.82
CA LEU A 94 -10.66 -1.17 6.30
C LEU A 94 -9.16 -1.39 6.33
N TYR A 95 -8.38 -0.32 6.34
CA TYR A 95 -6.92 -0.39 6.26
C TYR A 95 -6.31 0.49 7.32
N GLU A 96 -5.15 0.08 7.82
CA GLU A 96 -4.41 0.92 8.76
C GLU A 96 -3.65 1.98 7.97
N ILE A 97 -3.82 3.22 8.34
CA ILE A 97 -3.20 4.36 7.67
C ILE A 97 -2.42 5.15 8.71
N TYR A 98 -1.15 5.39 8.42
CA TYR A 98 -0.26 6.09 9.33
C TYR A 98 0.33 7.30 8.65
N LYS A 99 0.84 8.24 9.45
CA LYS A 99 1.40 9.46 8.90
C LYS A 99 2.83 9.27 8.42
N THR A 100 3.60 8.42 9.08
CA THR A 100 5.01 8.27 8.73
C THR A 100 5.35 6.82 8.44
N GLN A 101 6.39 6.66 7.64
CA GLN A 101 6.92 5.33 7.33
C GLN A 101 7.33 4.61 8.61
N GLU A 102 7.94 5.32 9.54
CA GLU A 102 8.44 4.69 10.77
C GLU A 102 7.30 4.14 11.62
N GLU A 103 6.22 4.91 11.75
CA GLU A 103 5.05 4.44 12.49
C GLU A 103 4.48 3.18 11.85
N THR A 104 4.47 3.17 10.51
CA THR A 104 3.90 2.05 9.79
C THR A 104 4.74 0.80 9.98
N GLU A 105 6.06 0.95 9.91
CA GLU A 105 6.95 -0.19 10.13
C GLU A 105 6.78 -0.75 11.54
N SER A 106 6.67 0.13 12.53
CA SER A 106 6.50 -0.30 13.91
C SER A 106 5.18 -1.03 14.11
N SER A 107 4.16 -0.66 13.35
CA SER A 107 2.84 -1.26 13.52
C SER A 107 2.79 -2.72 13.09
N PHE A 108 3.75 -3.18 12.29
CA PHE A 108 3.84 -4.61 11.96
C PHE A 108 4.40 -5.43 13.11
N GLY A 109 4.80 -4.77 14.20
CA GLY A 109 5.29 -5.45 15.34
C GLY A 109 6.69 -5.90 15.10
N SER A 110 7.42 -5.86 16.10
CA SER A 110 8.64 -6.32 15.93
C SER A 110 8.55 -7.64 16.24
N LYS A 111 8.71 -8.46 15.77
CA LYS A 111 8.69 -9.58 16.05
C LYS A 111 9.53 -9.78 16.92
N SER A 112 9.72 -9.43 17.53
CA SER A 112 10.58 -9.61 18.43
C SER A 112 10.95 -10.66 18.73
#